data_cb2923f3a735b85b2b485fb2e43c50ce
#
_entry.id   cb2923f3a735b85b2b485fb2e43c50ce
#
_cell.length_a   1.000
_cell.length_b   1.000
_cell.length_c   1.000
_cell.angle_alpha   90.00
_cell.angle_beta   90.00
_cell.angle_gamma   90.00
#
_symmetry.space_group_name_H-M   'P 1'
#
loop_
_entity.id
_entity.type
_entity.pdbx_description
1 polymer ?
#
loop_
_entity_poly.entity_id
_entity_poly.type
_entity_poly.pdbx_seq_one_letter_code
_entity_poly.pdbx_strand_id
1 'polypeptide(L)'
;MRGPGRDRTWGDRGAGPRVVVENPDFGVGFAVERVLESAGCEVAVCGGPDELIGHACPLVFSESCDLVSGADLVVHSLNLDRPEHVEVLRALRSRHPDTPVIVEVPGPTAARHEGLLDGCVVVPFPVTRASLLDALETALAVT
;
A
#
# COMPACT_ATOMS: atom_id res chain seq x y z
N MET A 1 17.63 12.96 -12.79
CA MET A 1 17.27 11.53 -12.74
C MET A 1 16.13 11.33 -11.78
N ARG A 2 15.11 10.66 -12.23
CA ARG A 2 13.92 10.41 -11.41
C ARG A 2 14.16 9.22 -10.50
N GLY A 3 13.96 9.39 -9.21
CA GLY A 3 14.06 8.30 -8.27
C GLY A 3 12.89 7.32 -8.44
N PRO A 4 13.05 6.05 -8.01
CA PRO A 4 11.96 5.08 -8.06
C PRO A 4 10.73 5.60 -7.33
N GLY A 5 9.59 5.59 -7.99
CA GLY A 5 8.31 6.00 -7.42
C GLY A 5 7.99 7.49 -7.40
N ARG A 6 8.98 8.35 -7.67
CA ARG A 6 8.76 9.81 -7.59
C ARG A 6 7.87 10.38 -8.68
N ASP A 7 8.04 9.88 -9.89
CA ASP A 7 7.32 10.39 -11.06
C ASP A 7 6.53 9.29 -11.74
N ARG A 8 6.21 8.25 -11.00
CA ARG A 8 5.40 7.17 -11.56
C ARG A 8 3.95 7.62 -11.60
N THR A 9 3.37 7.49 -12.77
CA THR A 9 1.95 7.74 -12.98
C THR A 9 1.34 6.51 -13.62
N TRP A 10 0.05 6.35 -13.42
CA TRP A 10 -0.70 5.32 -14.12
C TRP A 10 -0.79 5.70 -15.60
N GLY A 11 -0.70 4.70 -16.47
CA GLY A 11 -1.04 4.86 -17.87
C GLY A 11 -2.55 4.93 -18.08
N ASP A 12 -2.99 4.73 -19.30
CA ASP A 12 -4.41 4.65 -19.61
C ASP A 12 -5.05 3.52 -18.81
N ARG A 13 -6.25 3.76 -18.30
CA ARG A 13 -6.91 2.80 -17.44
C ARG A 13 -7.26 1.52 -18.20
N GLY A 14 -6.79 0.39 -17.69
CA GLY A 14 -7.19 -0.93 -18.13
C GLY A 14 -8.53 -1.36 -17.52
N ALA A 15 -8.85 -2.64 -17.66
CA ALA A 15 -10.13 -3.18 -17.23
C ALA A 15 -10.21 -3.48 -15.72
N GLY A 16 -9.07 -3.67 -15.07
CA GLY A 16 -9.02 -4.08 -13.67
C GLY A 16 -8.82 -2.95 -12.68
N PRO A 17 -8.98 -3.21 -11.39
CA PRO A 17 -8.69 -2.23 -10.36
C PRO A 17 -7.20 -1.91 -10.29
N ARG A 18 -6.89 -0.68 -9.93
CA ARG A 18 -5.51 -0.21 -9.75
C ARG A 18 -5.13 -0.32 -8.29
N VAL A 19 -4.04 -1.04 -8.02
CA VAL A 19 -3.56 -1.32 -6.67
C VAL A 19 -2.13 -0.80 -6.52
N VAL A 20 -1.91 0.02 -5.51
CA VAL A 20 -0.55 0.40 -5.09
C VAL A 20 -0.11 -0.56 -4.01
N VAL A 21 1.07 -1.16 -4.19
CA VAL A 21 1.70 -2.02 -3.19
C VAL A 21 2.85 -1.26 -2.56
N GLU A 22 2.76 -0.94 -1.28
CA GLU A 22 3.81 -0.30 -0.51
C GLU A 22 4.56 -1.36 0.28
N ASN A 23 5.77 -1.69 -0.14
CA ASN A 23 6.58 -2.71 0.51
C ASN A 23 8.06 -2.34 0.42
N PRO A 24 8.79 -2.26 1.55
CA PRO A 24 10.21 -1.89 1.53
C PRO A 24 11.10 -3.00 0.92
N ASP A 25 10.60 -4.22 0.87
CA ASP A 25 11.27 -5.33 0.21
C ASP A 25 10.70 -5.48 -1.20
N PHE A 26 11.45 -5.02 -2.21
CA PHE A 26 11.00 -5.06 -3.59
C PHE A 26 10.78 -6.48 -4.11
N GLY A 27 11.55 -7.47 -3.62
CA GLY A 27 11.33 -8.87 -4.01
C GLY A 27 9.97 -9.37 -3.55
N VAL A 28 9.60 -9.09 -2.32
CA VAL A 28 8.27 -9.41 -1.78
C VAL A 28 7.20 -8.59 -2.49
N GLY A 29 7.45 -7.30 -2.70
CA GLY A 29 6.52 -6.43 -3.42
C GLY A 29 6.20 -6.94 -4.81
N PHE A 30 7.20 -7.40 -5.55
CA PHE A 30 6.98 -7.98 -6.88
C PHE A 30 6.24 -9.31 -6.83
N ALA A 31 6.44 -10.11 -5.78
CA ALA A 31 5.67 -11.35 -5.61
C ALA A 31 4.19 -11.04 -5.36
N VAL A 32 3.91 -10.04 -4.53
CA VAL A 32 2.55 -9.56 -4.29
C VAL A 32 1.93 -9.01 -5.58
N GLU A 33 2.70 -8.23 -6.34
CA GLU A 33 2.27 -7.71 -7.64
C GLU A 33 1.80 -8.84 -8.57
N ARG A 34 2.57 -9.92 -8.67
CA ARG A 34 2.20 -11.05 -9.53
C ARG A 34 0.89 -11.71 -9.12
N VAL A 35 0.68 -11.85 -7.82
CA VAL A 35 -0.59 -12.41 -7.32
C VAL A 35 -1.75 -11.52 -7.70
N LEU A 36 -1.63 -10.22 -7.48
CA LEU A 36 -2.69 -9.25 -7.81
C LEU A 36 -2.94 -9.16 -9.31
N GLU A 37 -1.87 -9.18 -10.12
CA GLU A 37 -2.01 -9.20 -11.58
C GLU A 37 -2.73 -10.45 -12.06
N SER A 38 -2.47 -11.59 -11.44
CA SER A 38 -3.18 -12.84 -11.76
C SER A 38 -4.68 -12.76 -11.46
N ALA A 39 -5.06 -11.85 -10.57
CA ALA A 39 -6.47 -11.58 -10.24
C ALA A 39 -7.07 -10.45 -11.08
N GLY A 40 -6.34 -9.94 -12.07
CA GLY A 40 -6.84 -8.93 -12.99
C GLY A 40 -6.56 -7.49 -12.60
N CYS A 41 -5.72 -7.26 -11.59
CA CYS A 41 -5.38 -5.90 -11.15
C CYS A 41 -4.27 -5.28 -11.98
N GLU A 42 -4.30 -3.95 -12.12
CA GLU A 42 -3.15 -3.17 -12.51
C GLU A 42 -2.40 -2.79 -11.24
N VAL A 43 -1.09 -3.01 -11.20
CA VAL A 43 -0.31 -2.87 -9.95
C VAL A 43 0.88 -1.94 -10.14
N ALA A 44 1.12 -1.09 -9.16
CA ALA A 44 2.35 -0.33 -9.02
C ALA A 44 2.96 -0.61 -7.65
N VAL A 45 4.28 -0.83 -7.62
CA VAL A 45 5.01 -1.12 -6.39
C VAL A 45 5.80 0.11 -5.95
N CYS A 46 5.69 0.45 -4.68
CA CYS A 46 6.41 1.55 -4.04
C CYS A 46 7.14 1.04 -2.79
N GLY A 47 8.39 1.43 -2.61
CA GLY A 47 9.18 1.02 -1.45
C GLY A 47 8.90 1.79 -0.17
N GLY A 48 8.13 2.87 -0.23
CA GLY A 48 7.94 3.77 0.90
C GLY A 48 9.14 4.70 1.13
N PRO A 49 9.15 5.43 2.24
CA PRO A 49 10.27 6.31 2.57
C PRO A 49 11.52 5.51 2.92
N ASP A 50 12.68 5.99 2.47
CA ASP A 50 13.97 5.37 2.75
C ASP A 50 15.00 6.46 3.06
N GLU A 51 15.39 6.56 4.32
CA GLU A 51 16.33 7.58 4.79
C GLU A 51 17.73 7.36 4.24
N LEU A 52 18.10 6.10 3.97
CA LEU A 52 19.46 5.76 3.49
C LEU A 52 19.74 6.35 2.10
N ILE A 53 18.70 6.45 1.28
CA ILE A 53 18.81 7.01 -0.07
C ILE A 53 18.12 8.37 -0.19
N GLY A 54 17.69 8.96 0.93
CA GLY A 54 17.03 10.24 0.95
C GLY A 54 15.66 10.26 0.27
N HIS A 55 15.01 9.12 0.13
CA HIS A 55 13.69 9.04 -0.49
C HIS A 55 12.61 9.37 0.54
N ALA A 56 11.87 10.45 0.31
CA ALA A 56 10.74 10.82 1.13
C ALA A 56 9.44 10.41 0.43
N CYS A 57 8.45 9.97 1.22
CA CYS A 57 7.14 9.65 0.68
C CYS A 57 6.41 10.94 0.27
N PRO A 58 6.06 11.11 -1.02
CA PRO A 58 5.37 12.32 -1.48
C PRO A 58 4.06 12.58 -0.75
N LEU A 59 3.36 11.54 -0.31
CA LEU A 59 2.10 11.66 0.41
C LEU A 59 2.28 12.38 1.74
N VAL A 60 3.41 12.13 2.43
CA VAL A 60 3.74 12.80 3.69
C VAL A 60 4.36 14.16 3.43
N PHE A 61 5.32 14.23 2.51
CA PHE A 61 6.15 15.41 2.26
C PHE A 61 5.38 16.51 1.52
N SER A 62 4.65 16.17 0.45
CA SER A 62 3.97 17.15 -0.41
C SER A 62 2.46 17.05 -0.39
N GLU A 63 1.91 16.22 0.46
CA GLU A 63 0.47 15.99 0.63
C GLU A 63 -0.22 15.34 -0.58
N SER A 64 0.53 14.92 -1.59
CA SER A 64 -0.03 14.24 -2.76
C SER A 64 0.93 13.18 -3.30
N CYS A 65 0.34 12.12 -3.84
CA CYS A 65 1.05 11.06 -4.53
C CYS A 65 0.21 10.61 -5.71
N ASP A 66 0.74 10.77 -6.92
CA ASP A 66 -0.02 10.46 -8.14
C ASP A 66 -0.43 8.99 -8.23
N LEU A 67 0.40 8.08 -7.71
CA LEU A 67 0.04 6.66 -7.68
C LEU A 67 -1.20 6.43 -6.81
N VAL A 68 -1.19 6.96 -5.60
CA VAL A 68 -2.31 6.78 -4.67
C VAL A 68 -3.56 7.50 -5.17
N SER A 69 -3.39 8.70 -5.73
CA SER A 69 -4.53 9.46 -6.27
C SER A 69 -5.26 8.73 -7.38
N GLY A 70 -4.54 7.94 -8.17
CA GLY A 70 -5.13 7.14 -9.26
C GLY A 70 -5.47 5.71 -8.86
N ALA A 71 -5.26 5.31 -7.62
CA ALA A 71 -5.47 3.92 -7.17
C ALA A 71 -6.89 3.70 -6.67
N ASP A 72 -7.36 2.47 -6.84
CA ASP A 72 -8.62 2.00 -6.28
C ASP A 72 -8.42 1.32 -4.91
N LEU A 73 -7.18 0.94 -4.60
CA LEU A 73 -6.83 0.19 -3.39
C LEU A 73 -5.34 0.34 -3.10
N VAL A 74 -4.98 0.33 -1.83
CA VAL A 74 -3.57 0.30 -1.41
C VAL A 74 -3.34 -0.94 -0.54
N VAL A 75 -2.26 -1.68 -0.83
CA VAL A 75 -1.74 -2.73 0.04
C VAL A 75 -0.53 -2.16 0.76
N HIS A 76 -0.68 -1.93 2.05
CA HIS A 76 0.34 -1.29 2.89
C HIS A 76 1.07 -2.35 3.71
N SER A 77 2.34 -2.57 3.38
CA SER A 77 3.19 -3.57 4.03
C SER A 77 4.45 -2.93 4.62
N LEU A 78 4.39 -1.66 4.97
CA LEU A 78 5.48 -0.98 5.64
C LEU A 78 5.53 -1.39 7.12
N ASN A 79 6.69 -1.18 7.74
CA ASN A 79 6.89 -1.56 9.13
C ASN A 79 6.32 -0.52 10.09
N LEU A 80 5.20 -0.82 10.74
CA LEU A 80 4.54 0.11 11.68
C LEU A 80 5.30 0.31 12.99
N ASP A 81 6.39 -0.41 13.22
CA ASP A 81 7.28 -0.11 14.34
C ASP A 81 8.25 1.03 14.00
N ARG A 82 8.24 1.52 12.77
CA ARG A 82 9.03 2.67 12.33
C ARG A 82 8.13 3.90 12.21
N PRO A 83 8.45 5.01 12.92
CA PRO A 83 7.58 6.20 12.90
C PRO A 83 7.34 6.77 11.51
N GLU A 84 8.33 6.77 10.62
CA GLU A 84 8.19 7.27 9.26
C GLU A 84 7.20 6.44 8.44
N HIS A 85 7.09 5.14 8.71
CA HIS A 85 6.09 4.28 8.06
C HIS A 85 4.69 4.51 8.62
N VAL A 86 4.58 4.76 9.92
CA VAL A 86 3.30 5.14 10.54
C VAL A 86 2.76 6.42 9.91
N GLU A 87 3.63 7.40 9.65
CA GLU A 87 3.22 8.65 9.01
C GLU A 87 2.68 8.46 7.60
N VAL A 88 3.21 7.49 6.85
CA VAL A 88 2.67 7.14 5.53
C VAL A 88 1.22 6.66 5.66
N LEU A 89 0.96 5.74 6.58
CA LEU A 89 -0.39 5.22 6.77
C LEU A 89 -1.35 6.30 7.27
N ARG A 90 -0.91 7.16 8.18
CA ARG A 90 -1.72 8.29 8.64
C ARG A 90 -2.08 9.24 7.51
N ALA A 91 -1.10 9.60 6.68
CA ALA A 91 -1.31 10.48 5.54
C ALA A 91 -2.27 9.85 4.53
N LEU A 92 -2.09 8.56 4.24
CA LEU A 92 -2.96 7.81 3.36
C LEU A 92 -4.42 7.85 3.85
N ARG A 93 -4.64 7.55 5.11
CA ARG A 93 -5.98 7.53 5.71
C ARG A 93 -6.61 8.91 5.79
N SER A 94 -5.80 9.93 6.05
CA SER A 94 -6.26 11.32 6.18
C SER A 94 -6.59 11.95 4.82
N ARG A 95 -5.76 11.70 3.82
CA ARG A 95 -5.90 12.35 2.51
C ARG A 95 -6.75 11.56 1.52
N HIS A 96 -6.86 10.27 1.72
CA HIS A 96 -7.64 9.37 0.85
C HIS A 96 -8.56 8.50 1.69
N PRO A 97 -9.51 9.13 2.43
CA PRO A 97 -10.37 8.39 3.37
C PRO A 97 -11.29 7.37 2.69
N ASP A 98 -11.55 7.56 1.39
CA ASP A 98 -12.44 6.68 0.63
C ASP A 98 -11.68 5.56 -0.10
N THR A 99 -10.34 5.59 -0.08
CA THR A 99 -9.53 4.54 -0.70
C THR A 99 -9.34 3.41 0.30
N PRO A 100 -9.85 2.20 0.02
CA PRO A 100 -9.65 1.07 0.93
C PRO A 100 -8.17 0.71 1.05
N VAL A 101 -7.77 0.28 2.24
CA VAL A 101 -6.40 -0.08 2.56
C VAL A 101 -6.37 -1.48 3.18
N ILE A 102 -5.57 -2.35 2.58
CA ILE A 102 -5.20 -3.63 3.18
C ILE A 102 -3.87 -3.41 3.89
N VAL A 103 -3.78 -3.75 5.17
CA VAL A 103 -2.53 -3.62 5.93
C VAL A 103 -2.03 -5.01 6.29
N GLU A 104 -0.84 -5.33 5.80
CA GLU A 104 -0.12 -6.53 6.18
C GLU A 104 0.74 -6.20 7.40
N VAL A 105 0.51 -6.88 8.52
CA VAL A 105 1.17 -6.54 9.77
C VAL A 105 1.25 -7.76 10.69
N PRO A 106 2.37 -7.95 11.43
CA PRO A 106 2.42 -9.00 12.45
C PRO A 106 1.38 -8.74 13.53
N GLY A 107 0.82 -9.82 14.10
CA GLY A 107 -0.22 -9.72 15.12
C GLY A 107 0.13 -8.84 16.32
N PRO A 108 1.33 -8.99 16.93
CA PRO A 108 1.72 -8.13 18.05
C PRO A 108 1.81 -6.65 17.68
N THR A 109 2.27 -6.34 16.48
CA THR A 109 2.33 -4.96 15.97
C THR A 109 0.92 -4.42 15.75
N ALA A 110 0.02 -5.21 15.20
CA ALA A 110 -1.37 -4.82 15.01
C ALA A 110 -2.05 -4.46 16.33
N ALA A 111 -1.79 -5.23 17.38
CA ALA A 111 -2.34 -4.96 18.71
C ALA A 111 -1.89 -3.61 19.28
N ARG A 112 -0.67 -3.18 18.95
CA ARG A 112 -0.14 -1.88 19.39
C ARG A 112 -0.70 -0.69 18.61
N HIS A 113 -1.32 -0.93 17.46
CA HIS A 113 -1.77 0.13 16.55
C HIS A 113 -3.24 0.00 16.17
N GLU A 114 -4.07 -0.54 17.07
CA GLU A 114 -5.49 -0.78 16.79
C GLU A 114 -6.23 0.44 16.27
N GLY A 115 -6.03 1.60 16.88
CA GLY A 115 -6.69 2.83 16.45
C GLY A 115 -6.31 3.26 15.05
N LEU A 116 -5.03 3.10 14.70
CA LEU A 116 -4.53 3.43 13.36
C LEU A 116 -5.08 2.48 12.30
N LEU A 117 -5.31 1.22 12.68
CA LEU A 117 -5.79 0.17 11.76
C LEU A 117 -7.31 0.10 11.65
N ASP A 118 -8.03 0.85 12.47
CA ASP A 118 -9.48 0.86 12.42
C ASP A 118 -9.97 1.26 11.03
N GLY A 119 -10.86 0.47 10.46
CA GLY A 119 -11.36 0.68 9.11
C GLY A 119 -10.49 0.11 7.99
N CYS A 120 -9.30 -0.42 8.28
CA CYS A 120 -8.48 -1.14 7.33
C CYS A 120 -8.85 -2.62 7.30
N VAL A 121 -8.56 -3.27 6.17
CA VAL A 121 -8.57 -4.74 6.11
C VAL A 121 -7.20 -5.21 6.56
N VAL A 122 -7.12 -5.85 7.71
CA VAL A 122 -5.84 -6.29 8.30
C VAL A 122 -5.57 -7.75 7.95
N VAL A 123 -4.39 -8.03 7.43
CA VAL A 123 -3.93 -9.40 7.16
C VAL A 123 -2.64 -9.66 7.92
N PRO A 124 -2.47 -10.89 8.44
CA PRO A 124 -1.25 -11.21 9.19
C PRO A 124 -0.04 -11.31 8.28
N PHE A 125 1.11 -10.93 8.81
CA PHE A 125 2.40 -11.10 8.15
C PHE A 125 2.95 -12.51 8.45
N PRO A 126 3.52 -13.21 7.47
CA PRO A 126 3.60 -12.84 6.05
C PRO A 126 2.30 -13.15 5.31
N VAL A 127 1.97 -12.31 4.35
CA VAL A 127 0.77 -12.51 3.53
C VAL A 127 0.95 -13.76 2.65
N THR A 128 -0.13 -14.52 2.49
CA THR A 128 -0.18 -15.65 1.56
C THR A 128 -1.02 -15.26 0.35
N ARG A 129 -0.92 -16.05 -0.72
CA ARG A 129 -1.80 -15.86 -1.89
C ARG A 129 -3.28 -15.87 -1.47
N ALA A 130 -3.67 -16.86 -0.66
CA ALA A 130 -5.05 -16.99 -0.22
C ALA A 130 -5.51 -15.81 0.63
N SER A 131 -4.70 -15.39 1.61
CA SER A 131 -5.08 -14.27 2.48
C SER A 131 -5.11 -12.95 1.72
N LEU A 132 -4.22 -12.76 0.76
CA LEU A 132 -4.18 -11.55 -0.05
C LEU A 132 -5.40 -11.45 -0.96
N LEU A 133 -5.76 -12.53 -1.66
CA LEU A 133 -6.92 -12.53 -2.55
C LEU A 133 -8.23 -12.38 -1.78
N ASP A 134 -8.33 -12.98 -0.60
CA ASP A 134 -9.47 -12.83 0.28
C ASP A 134 -9.61 -11.38 0.76
N ALA A 135 -8.51 -10.76 1.16
CA ALA A 135 -8.48 -9.36 1.57
C ALA A 135 -8.84 -8.42 0.41
N LEU A 136 -8.36 -8.72 -0.80
CA LEU A 136 -8.70 -7.96 -2.00
C LEU A 136 -10.20 -7.96 -2.24
N GLU A 137 -10.83 -9.13 -2.17
CA GLU A 137 -12.28 -9.27 -2.34
C GLU A 137 -13.03 -8.48 -1.27
N THR A 138 -12.61 -8.59 -0.01
CA THR A 138 -13.22 -7.86 1.10
C THR A 138 -13.10 -6.35 0.90
N ALA A 139 -11.92 -5.86 0.57
CA ALA A 139 -11.67 -4.43 0.41
C ALA A 139 -12.47 -3.83 -0.74
N LEU A 140 -12.54 -4.52 -1.87
CA LEU A 140 -13.26 -4.03 -3.06
C LEU A 140 -14.79 -4.13 -2.90
N ALA A 141 -15.29 -5.01 -2.06
CA ALA A 141 -16.71 -5.16 -1.82
C ALA A 141 -17.31 -3.97 -1.04
N VAL A 142 -16.48 -3.19 -0.34
CA VAL A 142 -16.91 -2.05 0.48
C VAL A 142 -17.03 -0.77 -0.34
N THR A 143 -16.50 -0.77 -1.55
CA THR A 143 -16.60 0.39 -2.47
C THR A 143 -17.77 0.22 -3.47
#